data_a20463e0186893f5c74d3806e614720e
#
_entry.id   a20463e0186893f5c74d3806e614720e
#
_cell.length_a   1.000
_cell.length_b   1.000
_cell.length_c   1.000
_cell.angle_alpha   90.00
_cell.angle_beta   90.00
_cell.angle_gamma   90.00
#
_symmetry.space_group_name_H-M   'P 1'
#
loop_
_entity.id
_entity.type
_entity.pdbx_description
1 polymer ?
#
loop_
_entity_poly.entity_id
_entity_poly.type
_entity_poly.pdbx_seq_one_letter_code
_entity_poly.pdbx_strand_id
1 'polypeptide(L)'
;LMGAPADNVNARLACVGKDIRVFDGQPKADAIYAFYTTGITDMQEIVLTALPEEESPCRLELISPFVGVLAEKLPKVCVSFRKEDLIERGFSAQLHSLLPVDSSYSKSILQQLYDFVPASTYNLDEYVRFRTVRDVFVEFVKGIRISQLEGKDVIRILQPDIRRFSNMKTLVLLDGIPFDDHETILNYDARLIHYIHRYTGKYTFGGELYDGIVSFITHRGTLPDIRLDKNSQMFSYEFPQKRIAFVAPSYNSEKQAGSRLPDFRHTLYWNPEITPAMSTLNFYTSDMNGIYIITLQGISVDGREIRMQSEFVVGANH
;
A
#
# COMPACT_ATOMS: atom_id res chain seq x y z
N LEU A 1 11.89 -2.93 -29.76
CA LEU A 1 11.04 -3.69 -30.67
C LEU A 1 9.60 -3.47 -30.22
N MET A 2 8.93 -2.51 -30.81
CA MET A 2 7.49 -2.35 -30.68
C MET A 2 6.86 -3.49 -31.47
N GLY A 3 6.30 -4.48 -30.78
CA GLY A 3 5.42 -5.46 -31.39
C GLY A 3 4.14 -4.78 -31.89
N ALA A 4 3.47 -5.37 -32.87
CA ALA A 4 2.15 -4.90 -33.26
C ALA A 4 1.23 -4.89 -32.03
N PRO A 5 0.29 -3.92 -31.90
CA PRO A 5 -0.69 -3.95 -30.85
C PRO A 5 -1.41 -5.29 -30.89
N ALA A 6 -1.34 -6.04 -29.79
CA ALA A 6 -2.02 -7.31 -29.70
C ALA A 6 -3.52 -7.01 -29.52
N ASP A 7 -4.30 -7.28 -30.56
CA ASP A 7 -5.74 -7.33 -30.44
C ASP A 7 -6.08 -8.49 -29.48
N ASN A 8 -6.98 -8.28 -28.51
CA ASN A 8 -7.43 -9.26 -27.54
C ASN A 8 -6.40 -9.69 -26.47
N VAL A 9 -5.71 -8.75 -25.88
CA VAL A 9 -4.91 -8.97 -24.65
C VAL A 9 -5.63 -8.35 -23.49
N ASN A 10 -5.83 -9.08 -22.41
CA ASN A 10 -6.23 -8.51 -21.13
C ASN A 10 -4.98 -8.13 -20.32
N ALA A 11 -5.09 -7.11 -19.49
CA ALA A 11 -4.00 -6.68 -18.65
C ALA A 11 -4.42 -6.73 -17.17
N ARG A 12 -3.54 -7.18 -16.30
CA ARG A 12 -3.76 -7.28 -14.88
C ARG A 12 -2.64 -6.57 -14.13
N LEU A 13 -2.99 -5.80 -13.10
CA LEU A 13 -2.07 -5.23 -12.14
C LEU A 13 -2.33 -5.87 -10.78
N ALA A 14 -1.30 -6.35 -10.12
CA ALA A 14 -1.39 -6.86 -8.76
C ALA A 14 -0.29 -6.23 -7.89
N CYS A 15 -0.63 -5.90 -6.62
CA CYS A 15 0.35 -5.37 -5.68
C CYS A 15 0.97 -6.50 -4.86
N VAL A 16 2.29 -6.47 -4.74
CA VAL A 16 3.01 -7.40 -3.88
C VAL A 16 2.72 -7.09 -2.42
N GLY A 17 2.35 -8.10 -1.65
CA GLY A 17 2.07 -7.94 -0.23
C GLY A 17 1.09 -8.98 0.33
N LYS A 18 0.63 -8.73 1.55
CA LYS A 18 -0.26 -9.65 2.27
C LYS A 18 -1.73 -9.50 1.85
N ASP A 19 -2.10 -8.31 1.37
CA ASP A 19 -3.46 -7.99 0.99
C ASP A 19 -3.74 -8.37 -0.46
N ILE A 20 -4.98 -8.77 -0.74
CA ILE A 20 -5.42 -9.06 -2.10
C ILE A 20 -5.76 -7.75 -2.80
N ARG A 21 -4.89 -7.29 -3.70
CA ARG A 21 -5.04 -6.06 -4.48
C ARG A 21 -4.74 -6.35 -5.94
N VAL A 22 -5.76 -6.79 -6.64
CA VAL A 22 -5.70 -7.16 -8.05
C VAL A 22 -6.68 -6.27 -8.82
N PHE A 23 -6.20 -5.64 -9.88
CA PHE A 23 -6.95 -4.69 -10.70
C PHE A 23 -6.86 -5.07 -12.17
N ASP A 24 -7.97 -4.86 -12.86
CA ASP A 24 -8.07 -5.15 -14.28
C ASP A 24 -7.74 -3.91 -15.11
N GLY A 25 -6.97 -4.12 -16.16
CA GLY A 25 -6.66 -3.10 -17.13
C GLY A 25 -7.86 -2.84 -18.04
N GLN A 26 -8.29 -1.60 -18.12
CA GLN A 26 -9.30 -1.18 -19.08
C GLN A 26 -8.63 -0.73 -20.36
N PRO A 27 -8.93 -1.38 -21.50
CA PRO A 27 -8.35 -1.01 -22.78
C PRO A 27 -8.78 0.41 -23.19
N LYS A 28 -7.83 1.17 -23.71
CA LYS A 28 -7.99 2.48 -24.34
C LYS A 28 -7.51 2.40 -25.78
N ALA A 29 -7.53 3.52 -26.49
CA ALA A 29 -6.95 3.59 -27.82
C ALA A 29 -5.45 3.24 -27.82
N ASP A 30 -4.90 2.80 -28.94
CA ASP A 30 -3.47 2.58 -29.19
C ASP A 30 -2.79 1.55 -28.26
N ALA A 31 -3.49 0.44 -27.94
CA ALA A 31 -3.00 -0.61 -27.05
C ALA A 31 -2.58 -0.13 -25.65
N ILE A 32 -3.14 0.98 -25.18
CA ILE A 32 -2.96 1.51 -23.83
C ILE A 32 -4.00 0.89 -22.90
N TYR A 33 -3.57 0.49 -21.71
CA TYR A 33 -4.44 0.02 -20.63
C TYR A 33 -4.40 0.99 -19.46
N ALA A 34 -5.58 1.36 -18.97
CA ALA A 34 -5.70 2.17 -17.76
C ALA A 34 -6.13 1.28 -16.58
N PHE A 35 -5.41 1.40 -15.47
CA PHE A 35 -5.76 0.74 -14.22
C PHE A 35 -6.32 1.75 -13.24
N TYR A 36 -7.55 1.53 -12.78
CA TYR A 36 -8.19 2.36 -11.76
C TYR A 36 -7.97 1.71 -10.41
N THR A 37 -6.99 2.19 -9.67
CA THR A 37 -6.58 1.63 -8.39
C THR A 37 -7.21 2.41 -7.23
N THR A 38 -7.55 1.70 -6.16
CA THR A 38 -8.09 2.29 -4.93
C THR A 38 -7.37 1.71 -3.73
N GLY A 39 -7.21 2.51 -2.68
CA GLY A 39 -6.62 2.06 -1.43
C GLY A 39 -5.12 1.76 -1.47
N ILE A 40 -4.43 2.13 -2.56
CA ILE A 40 -2.98 1.99 -2.68
C ILE A 40 -2.33 3.35 -2.51
N THR A 41 -1.31 3.40 -1.68
CA THR A 41 -0.55 4.62 -1.39
C THR A 41 0.92 4.32 -1.27
N ASP A 42 1.73 5.35 -1.41
CA ASP A 42 3.17 5.32 -1.23
C ASP A 42 3.90 4.42 -2.26
N MET A 43 5.15 4.10 -2.02
CA MET A 43 5.93 3.21 -2.89
C MET A 43 5.45 1.77 -2.72
N GLN A 44 5.10 1.11 -3.82
CA GLN A 44 4.66 -0.29 -3.86
C GLN A 44 5.39 -1.05 -4.96
N GLU A 45 5.67 -2.32 -4.70
CA GLU A 45 6.02 -3.26 -5.76
C GLU A 45 4.74 -3.78 -6.39
N ILE A 46 4.65 -3.67 -7.69
CA ILE A 46 3.52 -4.13 -8.49
C ILE A 46 3.98 -5.11 -9.56
N VAL A 47 3.12 -6.02 -9.90
CA VAL A 47 3.31 -6.93 -11.05
C VAL A 47 2.25 -6.61 -12.09
N LEU A 48 2.70 -6.30 -13.30
CA LEU A 48 1.85 -6.19 -14.49
C LEU A 48 1.92 -7.49 -15.27
N THR A 49 0.77 -8.07 -15.56
CA THR A 49 0.64 -9.31 -16.33
C THR A 49 -0.20 -9.08 -17.57
N ALA A 50 0.35 -9.42 -18.74
CA ALA A 50 -0.40 -9.50 -19.97
C ALA A 50 -1.04 -10.89 -20.08
N LEU A 51 -2.33 -10.94 -20.40
CA LEU A 51 -3.13 -12.16 -20.54
C LEU A 51 -3.64 -12.25 -21.98
N PRO A 52 -2.81 -12.73 -22.94
CA PRO A 52 -3.23 -12.93 -24.33
C PRO A 52 -4.19 -14.11 -24.43
N GLU A 53 -5.16 -14.03 -25.33
CA GLU A 53 -6.07 -15.16 -25.64
C GLU A 53 -5.33 -16.34 -26.28
N GLU A 54 -4.31 -16.06 -27.07
CA GLU A 54 -3.42 -17.05 -27.65
C GLU A 54 -2.07 -17.06 -26.93
N GLU A 55 -1.37 -18.20 -26.88
CA GLU A 55 -0.05 -18.33 -26.24
C GLU A 55 1.04 -17.55 -27.01
N SER A 56 0.96 -16.23 -27.00
CA SER A 56 1.96 -15.34 -27.56
C SER A 56 2.72 -14.57 -26.48
N PRO A 57 4.03 -14.35 -26.61
CA PRO A 57 4.77 -13.53 -25.66
C PRO A 57 4.35 -12.08 -25.79
N CYS A 58 3.76 -11.53 -24.74
CA CYS A 58 3.36 -10.13 -24.63
C CYS A 58 4.16 -9.43 -23.54
N ARG A 59 4.44 -8.15 -23.75
CA ARG A 59 5.12 -7.31 -22.76
C ARG A 59 4.31 -6.04 -22.52
N LEU A 60 4.10 -5.71 -21.25
CA LEU A 60 3.53 -4.45 -20.83
C LEU A 60 4.65 -3.47 -20.48
N GLU A 61 4.50 -2.24 -20.90
CA GLU A 61 5.37 -1.13 -20.50
C GLU A 61 4.60 -0.15 -19.64
N LEU A 62 5.23 0.31 -18.56
CA LEU A 62 4.65 1.27 -17.67
C LEU A 62 4.90 2.69 -18.19
N ILE A 63 3.83 3.43 -18.47
CA ILE A 63 3.93 4.84 -18.81
C ILE A 63 4.01 5.64 -17.50
N SER A 64 5.18 6.22 -17.23
CA SER A 64 5.37 7.07 -16.05
C SER A 64 4.59 8.38 -16.20
N PRO A 65 3.76 8.79 -15.22
CA PRO A 65 3.11 10.09 -15.22
C PRO A 65 4.07 11.21 -14.83
N PHE A 66 5.26 10.88 -14.35
CA PHE A 66 6.26 11.85 -13.92
C PHE A 66 7.14 12.30 -15.08
N VAL A 67 7.49 13.56 -15.07
CA VAL A 67 8.42 14.13 -16.05
C VAL A 67 9.81 13.55 -15.80
N GLY A 68 10.34 12.78 -16.77
CA GLY A 68 11.66 12.13 -16.67
C GLY A 68 12.85 13.08 -16.72
N VAL A 69 12.65 14.34 -17.12
CA VAL A 69 13.71 15.33 -17.25
C VAL A 69 13.54 16.37 -16.14
N LEU A 70 14.37 16.28 -15.11
CA LEU A 70 14.52 17.34 -14.13
C LEU A 70 15.32 18.50 -14.76
N ALA A 71 15.11 19.71 -14.27
CA ALA A 71 15.91 20.87 -14.69
C ALA A 71 17.41 20.56 -14.58
N GLU A 72 18.19 20.85 -15.64
CA GLU A 72 19.63 20.55 -15.69
C GLU A 72 20.43 21.18 -14.56
N LYS A 73 19.91 22.25 -13.96
CA LYS A 73 20.53 22.90 -12.80
C LYS A 73 19.50 23.26 -11.76
N LEU A 74 19.57 22.57 -10.65
CA LEU A 74 18.85 22.99 -9.45
C LEU A 74 19.52 24.23 -8.87
N PRO A 75 18.76 25.25 -8.39
CA PRO A 75 19.33 26.39 -7.72
C PRO A 75 20.14 25.95 -6.49
N LYS A 76 21.29 26.58 -6.28
CA LYS A 76 22.06 26.33 -5.06
C LYS A 76 21.28 26.85 -3.86
N VAL A 77 20.95 25.97 -2.96
CA VAL A 77 20.34 26.34 -1.67
C VAL A 77 21.50 26.49 -0.67
N CYS A 78 21.71 27.70 -0.18
CA CYS A 78 22.64 27.97 0.92
C CYS A 78 21.82 28.08 2.20
N VAL A 79 21.98 27.13 3.11
CA VAL A 79 21.36 27.17 4.42
C VAL A 79 22.42 27.42 5.46
N SER A 80 22.27 28.50 6.23
CA SER A 80 23.13 28.79 7.37
C SER A 80 22.42 28.47 8.66
N PHE A 81 23.06 27.69 9.53
CA PHE A 81 22.56 27.35 10.84
C PHE A 81 23.47 27.94 11.92
N ARG A 82 22.89 28.44 13.00
CA ARG A 82 23.63 28.66 14.22
C ARG A 82 23.85 27.33 14.93
N LYS A 83 25.01 27.17 15.55
CA LYS A 83 25.34 25.93 16.27
C LYS A 83 24.35 25.66 17.39
N GLU A 84 23.91 26.71 18.08
CA GLU A 84 22.96 26.68 19.18
C GLU A 84 21.61 26.11 18.71
N ASP A 85 21.10 26.58 17.57
CA ASP A 85 19.84 26.12 16.98
C ASP A 85 19.89 24.62 16.61
N LEU A 86 21.04 24.13 16.15
CA LEU A 86 21.23 22.72 15.83
C LEU A 86 21.25 21.84 17.08
N ILE A 87 21.91 22.31 18.16
CA ILE A 87 21.96 21.60 19.45
C ILE A 87 20.55 21.50 20.04
N GLU A 88 19.81 22.61 20.06
CA GLU A 88 18.45 22.66 20.58
C GLU A 88 17.50 21.74 19.82
N ARG A 89 17.54 21.77 18.48
CA ARG A 89 16.76 20.86 17.63
C ARG A 89 17.15 19.40 17.83
N GLY A 90 18.44 19.10 17.96
CA GLY A 90 18.94 17.77 18.23
C GLY A 90 18.44 17.24 19.57
N PHE A 91 18.47 18.07 20.60
CA PHE A 91 17.94 17.74 21.92
C PHE A 91 16.42 17.50 21.91
N SER A 92 15.66 18.41 21.27
CA SER A 92 14.21 18.27 21.12
C SER A 92 13.83 17.01 20.35
N ALA A 93 14.57 16.66 19.29
CA ALA A 93 14.32 15.43 18.51
C ALA A 93 14.59 14.16 19.34
N GLN A 94 15.64 14.15 20.17
CA GLN A 94 15.95 13.03 21.07
C GLN A 94 14.88 12.88 22.15
N LEU A 95 14.45 13.97 22.78
CA LEU A 95 13.37 13.93 23.76
C LEU A 95 12.05 13.45 23.16
N HIS A 96 11.72 13.88 21.96
CA HIS A 96 10.51 13.44 21.24
C HIS A 96 10.55 11.94 20.94
N SER A 97 11.72 11.38 20.68
CA SER A 97 11.88 9.93 20.43
C SER A 97 11.78 9.09 21.72
N LEU A 98 12.19 9.66 22.86
CA LEU A 98 12.17 8.98 24.17
C LEU A 98 10.81 9.10 24.86
N LEU A 99 10.11 10.19 24.63
CA LEU A 99 8.80 10.49 25.20
C LEU A 99 7.80 10.61 24.05
N PRO A 100 7.23 9.48 23.55
CA PRO A 100 6.24 9.53 22.50
C PRO A 100 4.98 10.23 23.02
N VAL A 101 4.94 11.53 22.86
CA VAL A 101 3.71 12.31 22.92
C VAL A 101 2.89 11.87 21.72
N ASP A 102 1.58 11.70 21.90
CA ASP A 102 0.66 11.29 20.84
C ASP A 102 1.03 11.93 19.50
N SER A 103 1.28 11.09 18.51
CA SER A 103 1.80 11.55 17.23
C SER A 103 0.93 12.67 16.68
N SER A 104 1.54 13.82 16.37
CA SER A 104 0.84 14.98 15.77
C SER A 104 0.21 14.67 14.41
N TYR A 105 0.32 13.43 13.95
CA TYR A 105 -0.18 12.98 12.68
C TYR A 105 -1.04 11.73 12.84
N SER A 106 -2.31 11.85 12.53
CA SER A 106 -3.21 10.70 12.42
C SER A 106 -3.00 10.04 11.05
N LYS A 107 -2.72 8.75 11.06
CA LYS A 107 -2.78 7.97 9.81
C LYS A 107 -4.25 7.92 9.38
N SER A 108 -4.54 8.48 8.21
CA SER A 108 -5.85 8.28 7.60
C SER A 108 -6.09 6.78 7.46
N ILE A 109 -7.15 6.30 8.09
CA ILE A 109 -7.63 4.93 7.89
C ILE A 109 -8.24 4.94 6.49
N LEU A 110 -7.46 4.52 5.49
CA LEU A 110 -8.04 4.17 4.20
C LEU A 110 -8.96 2.99 4.47
N GLN A 111 -10.24 3.22 4.32
CA GLN A 111 -11.24 2.18 4.38
C GLN A 111 -10.88 1.13 3.33
N GLN A 112 -10.52 -0.07 3.76
CA GLN A 112 -10.33 -1.19 2.85
C GLN A 112 -11.67 -1.42 2.17
N LEU A 113 -11.72 -1.19 0.85
CA LEU A 113 -12.94 -1.32 0.06
C LEU A 113 -13.45 -2.77 0.00
N TYR A 114 -12.59 -3.74 0.34
CA TYR A 114 -12.93 -5.16 0.39
C TYR A 114 -12.20 -5.81 1.57
N ASP A 115 -12.92 -6.10 2.63
CA ASP A 115 -12.44 -6.99 3.69
C ASP A 115 -12.66 -8.45 3.24
N PHE A 116 -11.62 -9.02 2.64
CA PHE A 116 -11.61 -10.46 2.36
C PHE A 116 -11.40 -11.22 3.68
N VAL A 117 -12.49 -11.75 4.23
CA VAL A 117 -12.42 -12.59 5.43
C VAL A 117 -12.17 -14.04 5.01
N PRO A 118 -11.03 -14.65 5.36
CA PRO A 118 -10.76 -16.03 5.01
C PRO A 118 -11.70 -16.99 5.75
N ALA A 119 -12.21 -17.98 5.05
CA ALA A 119 -13.01 -19.06 5.63
C ALA A 119 -12.14 -19.99 6.51
N SER A 120 -10.85 -20.06 6.23
CA SER A 120 -9.85 -20.70 7.09
C SER A 120 -8.48 -20.14 6.88
N THR A 121 -7.70 -20.10 7.97
CA THR A 121 -6.31 -19.65 8.00
C THR A 121 -5.45 -20.75 8.61
N TYR A 122 -4.34 -21.06 7.97
CA TYR A 122 -3.34 -22.01 8.47
C TYR A 122 -2.03 -21.26 8.68
N ASN A 123 -1.56 -21.22 9.92
CA ASN A 123 -0.23 -20.71 10.27
C ASN A 123 0.76 -21.88 10.16
N LEU A 124 1.63 -21.89 9.14
CA LEU A 124 2.53 -23.01 8.90
C LEU A 124 3.63 -23.16 9.96
N ASP A 125 3.87 -22.13 10.76
CA ASP A 125 4.81 -22.21 11.86
C ASP A 125 4.35 -23.11 13.03
N GLU A 126 3.04 -23.38 13.08
CA GLU A 126 2.43 -24.25 14.10
C GLU A 126 2.43 -25.74 13.72
N TYR A 127 2.85 -26.06 12.49
CA TYR A 127 2.86 -27.42 11.96
C TYR A 127 4.28 -27.91 11.66
N VAL A 128 4.40 -29.24 11.47
CA VAL A 128 5.65 -29.82 10.95
C VAL A 128 5.94 -29.24 9.58
N ARG A 129 7.18 -28.81 9.36
CA ARG A 129 7.60 -28.18 8.11
C ARG A 129 7.77 -29.21 6.99
N PHE A 130 6.98 -29.06 5.97
CA PHE A 130 7.06 -29.82 4.71
C PHE A 130 7.93 -29.08 3.70
N ARG A 131 8.40 -29.81 2.69
CA ARG A 131 9.26 -29.23 1.65
C ARG A 131 8.45 -28.47 0.61
N THR A 132 7.32 -29.03 0.18
CA THR A 132 6.50 -28.44 -0.89
C THR A 132 5.10 -28.12 -0.42
N VAL A 133 4.44 -27.18 -1.10
CA VAL A 133 3.03 -26.85 -0.86
C VAL A 133 2.14 -28.08 -1.11
N ARG A 134 2.50 -28.91 -2.08
CA ARG A 134 1.81 -30.16 -2.37
C ARG A 134 1.74 -31.05 -1.14
N ASP A 135 2.86 -31.24 -0.44
CA ASP A 135 2.92 -32.06 0.76
C ASP A 135 2.03 -31.49 1.87
N VAL A 136 2.06 -30.16 2.04
CA VAL A 136 1.21 -29.45 3.00
C VAL A 136 -0.28 -29.69 2.75
N PHE A 137 -0.71 -29.69 1.50
CA PHE A 137 -2.11 -29.92 1.15
C PHE A 137 -2.56 -31.37 1.40
N VAL A 138 -1.69 -32.33 1.16
CA VAL A 138 -1.98 -33.74 1.39
C VAL A 138 -2.13 -34.04 2.89
N GLU A 139 -1.28 -33.42 3.71
CA GLU A 139 -1.14 -33.79 5.12
C GLU A 139 -2.19 -33.13 6.03
N PHE A 140 -2.44 -31.82 5.91
CA PHE A 140 -3.29 -31.17 6.91
C PHE A 140 -4.25 -30.09 6.43
N VAL A 141 -4.09 -29.54 5.22
CA VAL A 141 -4.98 -28.46 4.76
C VAL A 141 -6.33 -29.02 4.33
N LYS A 142 -7.37 -28.73 5.10
CA LYS A 142 -8.73 -29.20 4.82
C LYS A 142 -9.47 -28.29 3.84
N GLY A 143 -10.30 -28.91 2.99
CA GLY A 143 -11.15 -28.17 2.05
C GLY A 143 -10.42 -27.65 0.83
N ILE A 144 -9.20 -28.10 0.58
CA ILE A 144 -8.44 -27.93 -0.66
C ILE A 144 -8.13 -29.31 -1.21
N ARG A 145 -8.19 -29.46 -2.52
CA ARG A 145 -7.83 -30.68 -3.25
C ARG A 145 -7.05 -30.36 -4.50
N ILE A 146 -6.05 -31.16 -4.78
CA ILE A 146 -5.35 -31.17 -6.06
C ILE A 146 -6.13 -32.08 -7.01
N SER A 147 -6.43 -31.61 -8.21
CA SER A 147 -7.14 -32.36 -9.26
C SER A 147 -6.39 -32.15 -10.57
N GLN A 148 -6.60 -33.04 -11.53
CA GLN A 148 -6.04 -32.87 -12.86
C GLN A 148 -7.07 -32.25 -13.82
N LEU A 149 -6.63 -31.28 -14.61
CA LEU A 149 -7.36 -30.65 -15.69
C LEU A 149 -6.41 -30.56 -16.89
N GLU A 150 -6.78 -31.22 -18.00
CA GLU A 150 -5.95 -31.22 -19.23
C GLU A 150 -4.49 -31.63 -19.01
N GLY A 151 -4.27 -32.58 -18.10
CA GLY A 151 -2.93 -33.07 -17.75
C GLY A 151 -2.11 -32.20 -16.81
N LYS A 152 -2.65 -31.06 -16.36
CA LYS A 152 -2.02 -30.17 -15.37
C LYS A 152 -2.70 -30.31 -14.01
N ASP A 153 -1.91 -30.20 -12.95
CA ASP A 153 -2.43 -30.18 -11.59
C ASP A 153 -3.05 -28.83 -11.27
N VAL A 154 -4.29 -28.84 -10.78
CA VAL A 154 -5.03 -27.64 -10.41
C VAL A 154 -5.55 -27.74 -8.97
N ILE A 155 -5.51 -26.61 -8.28
CA ILE A 155 -6.03 -26.47 -6.91
C ILE A 155 -7.53 -26.22 -6.99
N ARG A 156 -8.31 -26.98 -6.20
CA ARG A 156 -9.76 -26.85 -6.11
C ARG A 156 -10.16 -26.62 -4.65
N ILE A 157 -11.16 -25.77 -4.42
CA ILE A 157 -11.69 -25.43 -3.11
C ILE A 157 -13.04 -26.10 -2.89
N LEU A 158 -13.25 -26.66 -1.70
CA LEU A 158 -14.53 -27.12 -1.24
C LEU A 158 -15.44 -25.93 -0.95
N GLN A 159 -16.54 -25.85 -1.67
CA GLN A 159 -17.58 -24.85 -1.42
C GLN A 159 -18.57 -25.36 -0.36
N PRO A 160 -18.70 -24.69 0.79
CA PRO A 160 -19.51 -25.16 1.90
C PRO A 160 -21.00 -25.23 1.55
N ASP A 161 -21.51 -24.32 0.73
CA ASP A 161 -22.92 -24.23 0.35
C ASP A 161 -23.42 -25.44 -0.41
N ILE A 162 -22.59 -25.95 -1.34
CA ILE A 162 -22.92 -27.11 -2.17
C ILE A 162 -22.24 -28.39 -1.70
N ARG A 163 -21.38 -28.33 -0.68
CA ARG A 163 -20.57 -29.44 -0.15
C ARG A 163 -19.82 -30.22 -1.22
N ARG A 164 -19.35 -29.53 -2.24
CA ARG A 164 -18.59 -30.10 -3.38
C ARG A 164 -17.40 -29.25 -3.72
N PHE A 165 -16.39 -29.89 -4.30
CA PHE A 165 -15.28 -29.17 -4.93
C PHE A 165 -15.76 -28.59 -6.24
N SER A 166 -15.48 -27.29 -6.42
CA SER A 166 -15.85 -26.61 -7.64
C SER A 166 -15.06 -27.11 -8.85
N ASN A 167 -15.71 -27.14 -10.01
CA ASN A 167 -15.04 -27.36 -11.29
C ASN A 167 -14.59 -26.06 -11.95
N MET A 168 -14.96 -24.91 -11.41
CA MET A 168 -14.53 -23.59 -11.89
C MET A 168 -13.08 -23.30 -11.47
N LYS A 169 -12.48 -22.29 -12.07
CA LYS A 169 -11.12 -21.84 -11.72
C LYS A 169 -11.05 -21.42 -10.25
N THR A 170 -9.95 -21.74 -9.59
CA THR A 170 -9.59 -21.19 -8.27
C THR A 170 -8.51 -20.15 -8.49
N LEU A 171 -8.65 -18.98 -7.88
CA LEU A 171 -7.59 -17.97 -7.89
C LEU A 171 -6.52 -18.37 -6.87
N VAL A 172 -5.29 -18.52 -7.34
CA VAL A 172 -4.14 -18.85 -6.51
C VAL A 172 -3.20 -17.64 -6.45
N LEU A 173 -2.93 -17.19 -5.24
CA LEU A 173 -2.09 -16.02 -4.99
C LEU A 173 -0.87 -16.39 -4.16
N LEU A 174 0.29 -15.84 -4.49
CA LEU A 174 1.46 -15.81 -3.63
C LEU A 174 1.84 -14.35 -3.38
N ASP A 175 1.88 -13.94 -2.11
CA ASP A 175 2.12 -12.55 -1.70
C ASP A 175 1.31 -11.54 -2.54
N GLY A 176 0.01 -11.82 -2.74
CA GLY A 176 -0.91 -10.97 -3.49
C GLY A 176 -0.87 -11.11 -5.01
N ILE A 177 0.11 -11.83 -5.56
CA ILE A 177 0.27 -11.98 -7.02
C ILE A 177 -0.41 -13.26 -7.51
N PRO A 178 -1.29 -13.17 -8.52
CA PRO A 178 -1.95 -14.31 -9.14
C PRO A 178 -0.98 -15.20 -9.94
N PHE A 179 -1.14 -16.51 -9.76
CA PHE A 179 -0.47 -17.54 -10.54
C PHE A 179 -1.51 -18.42 -11.21
N ASP A 180 -1.57 -18.36 -12.53
CA ASP A 180 -2.48 -19.19 -13.32
C ASP A 180 -1.95 -20.64 -13.48
N ASP A 181 -0.62 -20.81 -13.45
CA ASP A 181 0.03 -22.12 -13.34
C ASP A 181 0.12 -22.56 -11.88
N HIS A 182 -0.84 -23.37 -11.46
CA HIS A 182 -0.90 -23.87 -10.08
C HIS A 182 0.25 -24.83 -9.75
N GLU A 183 0.85 -25.45 -10.76
CA GLU A 183 1.96 -26.40 -10.55
C GLU A 183 3.20 -25.68 -10.01
N THR A 184 3.45 -24.46 -10.46
CA THR A 184 4.52 -23.59 -9.92
C THR A 184 4.35 -23.40 -8.41
N ILE A 185 3.15 -23.15 -7.93
CA ILE A 185 2.87 -22.97 -6.49
C ILE A 185 2.89 -24.30 -5.73
N LEU A 186 2.37 -25.39 -6.33
CA LEU A 186 2.39 -26.70 -5.68
C LEU A 186 3.82 -27.22 -5.43
N ASN A 187 4.77 -26.85 -6.28
CA ASN A 187 6.18 -27.19 -6.15
C ASN A 187 7.01 -26.16 -5.35
N TYR A 188 6.39 -25.05 -4.94
CA TYR A 188 7.06 -24.00 -4.17
C TYR A 188 7.48 -24.49 -2.79
N ASP A 189 8.59 -23.95 -2.26
CA ASP A 189 9.12 -24.31 -0.94
C ASP A 189 8.18 -23.83 0.19
N ALA A 190 7.46 -24.75 0.78
CA ALA A 190 6.51 -24.47 1.85
C ALA A 190 7.16 -23.87 3.11
N ARG A 191 8.49 -24.02 3.28
CA ARG A 191 9.22 -23.43 4.42
C ARG A 191 9.30 -21.90 4.34
N LEU A 192 9.13 -21.33 3.17
CA LEU A 192 9.08 -19.89 2.96
C LEU A 192 7.71 -19.28 3.28
N ILE A 193 6.66 -20.12 3.35
CA ILE A 193 5.28 -19.70 3.60
C ILE A 193 5.03 -19.58 5.10
N HIS A 194 4.41 -18.48 5.50
CA HIS A 194 3.94 -18.23 6.86
C HIS A 194 2.46 -18.60 7.00
N TYR A 195 1.59 -18.07 6.10
CA TYR A 195 0.16 -18.32 6.16
C TYR A 195 -0.38 -18.88 4.84
N ILE A 196 -1.40 -19.73 4.97
CA ILE A 196 -2.30 -20.09 3.87
C ILE A 196 -3.71 -19.64 4.26
N HIS A 197 -4.30 -18.77 3.45
CA HIS A 197 -5.67 -18.31 3.60
C HIS A 197 -6.53 -18.95 2.52
N ARG A 198 -7.66 -19.50 2.92
CA ARG A 198 -8.66 -20.05 2.00
C ARG A 198 -9.93 -19.20 2.08
N TYR A 199 -10.38 -18.71 0.93
CA TYR A 199 -11.61 -17.95 0.79
C TYR A 199 -12.58 -18.76 -0.06
N THR A 200 -13.82 -18.89 0.42
CA THR A 200 -14.92 -19.57 -0.28
C THR A 200 -15.84 -18.54 -0.91
N GLY A 201 -16.62 -18.95 -1.90
CA GLY A 201 -17.51 -18.05 -2.64
C GLY A 201 -16.97 -17.68 -4.01
N LYS A 202 -17.72 -16.85 -4.72
CA LYS A 202 -17.41 -16.44 -6.09
C LYS A 202 -16.78 -15.05 -6.11
N TYR A 203 -15.71 -14.92 -6.87
CA TYR A 203 -14.94 -13.68 -7.04
C TYR A 203 -14.69 -13.41 -8.51
N THR A 204 -14.74 -12.16 -8.91
CA THR A 204 -14.44 -11.74 -10.28
C THR A 204 -13.17 -10.90 -10.29
N PHE A 205 -12.18 -11.34 -11.05
CA PHE A 205 -10.93 -10.63 -11.29
C PHE A 205 -10.52 -10.82 -12.76
N GLY A 206 -10.14 -9.75 -13.43
CA GLY A 206 -9.71 -9.82 -14.84
C GLY A 206 -10.82 -10.18 -15.81
N GLY A 207 -12.08 -9.90 -15.45
CA GLY A 207 -13.23 -10.37 -16.23
C GLY A 207 -13.48 -11.88 -16.11
N GLU A 208 -12.65 -12.61 -15.35
CA GLU A 208 -12.82 -14.04 -15.08
C GLU A 208 -13.52 -14.28 -13.75
N LEU A 209 -14.34 -15.33 -13.72
CA LEU A 209 -15.05 -15.77 -12.52
C LEU A 209 -14.27 -16.91 -11.87
N TYR A 210 -13.92 -16.72 -10.61
CA TYR A 210 -13.25 -17.69 -9.77
C TYR A 210 -14.19 -18.21 -8.67
N ASP A 211 -14.09 -19.49 -8.40
CA ASP A 211 -14.85 -20.15 -7.32
C ASP A 211 -13.92 -20.46 -6.14
N GLY A 212 -13.60 -19.39 -5.43
CA GLY A 212 -12.71 -19.37 -4.29
C GLY A 212 -11.29 -18.87 -4.59
N ILE A 213 -10.60 -18.50 -3.51
CA ILE A 213 -9.22 -18.00 -3.53
C ILE A 213 -8.37 -18.80 -2.54
N VAL A 214 -7.16 -19.17 -2.94
CA VAL A 214 -6.10 -19.64 -2.03
C VAL A 214 -4.99 -18.63 -2.08
N SER A 215 -4.70 -17.99 -0.95
CA SER A 215 -3.63 -16.99 -0.83
C SER A 215 -2.54 -17.52 0.08
N PHE A 216 -1.34 -17.60 -0.45
CA PHE A 216 -0.12 -17.93 0.27
C PHE A 216 0.60 -16.65 0.63
N ILE A 217 0.98 -16.51 1.88
CA ILE A 217 1.72 -15.37 2.39
C ILE A 217 3.07 -15.87 2.89
N THR A 218 4.15 -15.38 2.30
CA THR A 218 5.49 -15.73 2.74
C THR A 218 5.88 -14.94 3.99
N HIS A 219 6.93 -15.38 4.71
CA HIS A 219 7.45 -14.64 5.86
C HIS A 219 7.89 -13.22 5.49
N ARG A 220 8.46 -13.05 4.30
CA ARG A 220 8.92 -11.75 3.80
C ARG A 220 7.82 -10.94 3.14
N GLY A 221 6.82 -11.57 2.53
CA GLY A 221 5.77 -10.90 1.76
C GLY A 221 6.27 -10.25 0.47
N THR A 222 7.36 -10.77 -0.13
CA THR A 222 8.07 -10.17 -1.27
C THR A 222 8.40 -11.17 -2.36
N LEU A 223 7.60 -12.22 -2.54
CA LEU A 223 7.77 -13.26 -3.55
C LEU A 223 9.18 -13.90 -3.55
N PRO A 224 9.69 -14.40 -2.42
CA PRO A 224 11.03 -14.94 -2.40
C PRO A 224 11.15 -16.18 -3.28
N ASP A 225 12.26 -16.28 -4.03
CA ASP A 225 12.69 -17.46 -4.79
C ASP A 225 11.64 -18.01 -5.80
N ILE A 226 10.78 -17.17 -6.34
CA ILE A 226 9.83 -17.57 -7.39
C ILE A 226 10.08 -16.79 -8.68
N ARG A 227 9.89 -17.47 -9.81
CA ARG A 227 9.90 -16.81 -11.12
C ARG A 227 8.48 -16.46 -11.53
N LEU A 228 8.31 -15.22 -11.93
CA LEU A 228 7.06 -14.76 -12.54
C LEU A 228 6.87 -15.40 -13.93
N ASP A 229 5.62 -15.44 -14.36
CA ASP A 229 5.29 -15.85 -15.73
C ASP A 229 6.02 -14.97 -16.77
N LYS A 230 6.27 -15.52 -17.96
CA LYS A 230 6.94 -14.82 -19.07
C LYS A 230 6.27 -13.51 -19.50
N ASN A 231 4.96 -13.42 -19.30
CA ASN A 231 4.14 -12.26 -19.63
C ASN A 231 3.93 -11.31 -18.41
N SER A 232 4.63 -11.58 -17.30
CA SER A 232 4.56 -10.78 -16.08
C SER A 232 5.86 -10.02 -15.85
N GLN A 233 5.74 -8.78 -15.39
CA GLN A 233 6.89 -7.95 -15.07
C GLN A 233 6.63 -7.17 -13.78
N MET A 234 7.64 -7.15 -12.90
CA MET A 234 7.61 -6.42 -11.64
C MET A 234 8.16 -5.00 -11.82
N PHE A 235 7.50 -4.05 -11.18
CA PHE A 235 7.89 -2.64 -11.14
C PHE A 235 7.77 -2.10 -9.72
N SER A 236 8.70 -1.22 -9.35
CA SER A 236 8.51 -0.32 -8.20
C SER A 236 7.75 0.90 -8.69
N TYR A 237 6.60 1.19 -8.09
CA TYR A 237 5.75 2.30 -8.50
C TYR A 237 5.36 3.18 -7.32
N GLU A 238 5.47 4.49 -7.51
CA GLU A 238 5.08 5.49 -6.52
C GLU A 238 3.62 5.90 -6.75
N PHE A 239 2.74 5.42 -5.87
CA PHE A 239 1.35 5.84 -5.82
C PHE A 239 1.19 7.16 -5.05
N PRO A 240 0.01 7.80 -5.11
CA PRO A 240 -0.24 8.99 -4.31
C PRO A 240 0.09 8.76 -2.84
N GLN A 241 0.69 9.75 -2.21
CA GLN A 241 1.02 9.68 -0.79
C GLN A 241 -0.24 9.56 0.05
N LYS A 242 -0.12 8.84 1.15
CA LYS A 242 -1.16 8.74 2.15
C LYS A 242 -1.50 10.13 2.68
N ARG A 243 -2.78 10.47 2.69
CA ARG A 243 -3.21 11.72 3.31
C ARG A 243 -2.94 11.65 4.81
N ILE A 244 -2.07 12.52 5.28
CA ILE A 244 -1.73 12.63 6.69
C ILE A 244 -2.43 13.89 7.21
N ALA A 245 -3.29 13.73 8.22
CA ALA A 245 -3.88 14.86 8.90
C ALA A 245 -2.97 15.28 10.07
N PHE A 246 -2.70 16.57 10.18
CA PHE A 246 -2.02 17.12 11.34
C PHE A 246 -3.02 17.16 12.53
N VAL A 247 -2.64 16.53 13.61
CA VAL A 247 -3.41 16.55 14.86
C VAL A 247 -2.65 17.38 15.88
N ALA A 248 -3.15 18.59 16.14
CA ALA A 248 -2.62 19.41 17.22
C ALA A 248 -3.06 18.84 18.56
N PRO A 249 -2.17 18.70 19.56
CA PRO A 249 -2.59 18.41 20.92
C PRO A 249 -3.58 19.45 21.43
N SER A 250 -4.59 19.01 22.15
CA SER A 250 -5.55 19.90 22.82
C SER A 250 -5.32 19.81 24.31
N TYR A 251 -5.38 20.93 24.99
CA TYR A 251 -5.24 21.05 26.46
C TYR A 251 -6.57 21.42 27.11
N ASN A 252 -7.67 20.93 26.55
CA ASN A 252 -9.03 21.26 26.99
C ASN A 252 -9.46 20.55 28.28
N SER A 253 -8.76 19.48 28.66
CA SER A 253 -9.05 18.76 29.91
C SER A 253 -7.99 19.05 30.98
N GLU A 254 -8.40 19.05 32.26
CA GLU A 254 -7.47 19.20 33.39
C GLU A 254 -6.33 18.18 33.39
N LYS A 255 -6.61 16.95 32.91
CA LYS A 255 -5.60 15.90 32.78
C LYS A 255 -4.55 16.23 31.72
N GLN A 256 -4.97 16.83 30.60
CA GLN A 256 -4.06 17.24 29.52
C GLN A 256 -3.27 18.50 29.91
N ALA A 257 -3.94 19.49 30.51
CA ALA A 257 -3.29 20.71 30.96
C ALA A 257 -2.33 20.49 32.16
N GLY A 258 -2.60 19.48 32.99
CA GLY A 258 -1.74 19.09 34.12
C GLY A 258 -0.66 18.04 33.73
N SER A 259 -0.47 17.72 32.46
CA SER A 259 0.57 16.81 32.03
C SER A 259 1.95 17.35 32.39
N ARG A 260 2.80 16.49 32.99
CA ARG A 260 4.20 16.82 33.26
C ARG A 260 5.13 16.49 32.07
N LEU A 261 4.57 15.97 30.99
CA LEU A 261 5.35 15.71 29.76
C LEU A 261 5.49 17.03 29.00
N PRO A 262 6.70 17.52 28.78
CA PRO A 262 6.90 18.75 28.05
C PRO A 262 6.58 18.59 26.57
N ASP A 263 6.00 19.62 25.98
CA ASP A 263 5.68 19.70 24.56
C ASP A 263 6.77 20.49 23.81
N PHE A 264 7.61 19.80 23.06
CA PHE A 264 8.72 20.40 22.29
C PHE A 264 8.41 20.55 20.79
N ARG A 265 7.16 20.71 20.40
CA ARG A 265 6.79 20.89 19.00
C ARG A 265 7.29 22.23 18.46
N HIS A 266 7.90 22.18 17.28
CA HIS A 266 8.23 23.38 16.50
C HIS A 266 7.08 23.82 15.60
N THR A 267 6.28 22.85 15.08
CA THR A 267 5.09 23.12 14.27
C THR A 267 3.86 23.05 15.16
N LEU A 268 3.26 24.20 15.43
CA LEU A 268 2.10 24.30 16.32
C LEU A 268 0.79 23.96 15.63
N TYR A 269 0.68 24.31 14.36
CA TYR A 269 -0.51 24.10 13.55
C TYR A 269 -0.16 23.91 12.07
N TRP A 270 -0.86 23.01 11.43
CA TRP A 270 -0.80 22.81 9.98
C TRP A 270 -2.19 22.46 9.45
N ASN A 271 -2.67 23.20 8.46
CA ASN A 271 -3.91 22.89 7.76
C ASN A 271 -3.75 23.20 6.27
N PRO A 272 -3.75 22.17 5.39
CA PRO A 272 -3.62 22.38 3.95
C PRO A 272 -4.94 22.83 3.30
N GLU A 273 -6.08 22.77 4.02
CA GLU A 273 -7.42 23.04 3.49
C GLU A 273 -8.08 24.20 4.25
N ILE A 274 -7.61 25.41 4.01
CA ILE A 274 -8.24 26.61 4.58
C ILE A 274 -9.28 27.11 3.61
N THR A 275 -10.54 27.19 4.06
CA THR A 275 -11.65 27.71 3.27
C THR A 275 -12.08 29.09 3.78
N PRO A 276 -12.72 29.93 2.96
CA PRO A 276 -13.24 31.25 3.38
C PRO A 276 -14.24 31.19 4.55
N ALA A 277 -14.85 30.02 4.79
CA ALA A 277 -15.76 29.83 5.92
C ALA A 277 -15.03 29.72 7.27
N MET A 278 -13.73 29.49 7.26
CA MET A 278 -12.90 29.43 8.47
C MET A 278 -12.45 30.85 8.86
N SER A 279 -13.25 31.54 9.66
CA SER A 279 -12.95 32.90 10.10
C SER A 279 -11.92 32.96 11.22
N THR A 280 -11.74 31.88 11.99
CA THR A 280 -10.86 31.82 13.14
C THR A 280 -10.18 30.45 13.23
N LEU A 281 -8.88 30.46 13.47
CA LEU A 281 -8.09 29.25 13.70
C LEU A 281 -7.54 29.30 15.13
N ASN A 282 -7.81 28.24 15.90
CA ASN A 282 -7.34 28.11 17.27
C ASN A 282 -6.32 26.97 17.36
N PHE A 283 -5.22 27.22 18.07
CA PHE A 283 -4.20 26.22 18.35
C PHE A 283 -3.53 26.54 19.69
N TYR A 284 -2.86 25.55 20.25
CA TYR A 284 -2.09 25.69 21.47
C TYR A 284 -0.59 25.84 21.16
N THR A 285 0.09 26.67 21.95
CA THR A 285 1.55 26.77 21.90
C THR A 285 2.20 25.53 22.53
N SER A 286 3.48 25.33 22.23
CA SER A 286 4.33 24.36 22.92
C SER A 286 5.04 25.02 24.10
N ASP A 287 5.80 24.22 24.87
CA ASP A 287 6.65 24.71 25.98
C ASP A 287 7.95 25.37 25.49
N MET A 288 8.13 25.48 24.18
CA MET A 288 9.31 26.11 23.60
C MET A 288 9.12 27.61 23.48
N ASN A 289 10.00 28.35 24.16
CA ASN A 289 10.08 29.80 24.01
C ASN A 289 10.68 30.20 22.67
N GLY A 290 10.17 31.25 22.06
CA GLY A 290 10.72 31.74 20.81
C GLY A 290 9.75 32.57 20.00
N ILE A 291 10.21 32.97 18.81
CA ILE A 291 9.41 33.67 17.82
C ILE A 291 8.83 32.63 16.86
N TYR A 292 7.52 32.60 16.77
CA TYR A 292 6.80 31.72 15.85
C TYR A 292 6.27 32.51 14.65
N ILE A 293 6.35 31.90 13.50
CA ILE A 293 5.91 32.49 12.25
C ILE A 293 4.65 31.80 11.77
N ILE A 294 3.61 32.57 11.53
CA ILE A 294 2.38 32.13 10.88
C ILE A 294 2.55 32.42 9.38
N THR A 295 2.47 31.39 8.55
CA THR A 295 2.50 31.55 7.10
C THR A 295 1.22 31.03 6.50
N LEU A 296 0.52 31.87 5.74
CA LEU A 296 -0.62 31.47 4.91
C LEU A 296 -0.21 31.56 3.45
N GLN A 297 -0.31 30.45 2.74
CA GLN A 297 -0.02 30.37 1.31
C GLN A 297 -1.14 29.63 0.60
N GLY A 298 -1.51 30.07 -0.58
CA GLY A 298 -2.56 29.43 -1.35
C GLY A 298 -2.80 30.09 -2.68
N ILE A 299 -3.78 29.56 -3.38
CA ILE A 299 -4.28 30.13 -4.64
C ILE A 299 -5.78 30.36 -4.43
N SER A 300 -6.22 31.57 -4.72
CA SER A 300 -7.65 31.91 -4.70
C SER A 300 -8.40 31.25 -5.86
N VAL A 301 -9.71 31.21 -5.79
CA VAL A 301 -10.57 30.61 -6.83
C VAL A 301 -10.37 31.25 -8.21
N ASP A 302 -9.98 32.53 -8.24
CA ASP A 302 -9.67 33.31 -9.46
C ASP A 302 -8.17 33.17 -9.89
N GLY A 303 -7.42 32.24 -9.27
CA GLY A 303 -6.05 31.91 -9.67
C GLY A 303 -4.98 32.86 -9.14
N ARG A 304 -5.30 33.77 -8.22
CA ARG A 304 -4.33 34.69 -7.62
C ARG A 304 -3.57 34.02 -6.47
N GLU A 305 -2.28 34.24 -6.42
CA GLU A 305 -1.45 33.82 -5.29
C GLU A 305 -1.81 34.62 -4.05
N ILE A 306 -1.99 33.90 -2.93
CA ILE A 306 -2.15 34.45 -1.58
C ILE A 306 -0.92 34.08 -0.80
N ARG A 307 -0.21 35.08 -0.26
CA ARG A 307 0.90 34.87 0.66
C ARG A 307 0.85 35.91 1.76
N MET A 308 0.68 35.43 2.99
CA MET A 308 0.65 36.29 4.19
C MET A 308 1.58 35.69 5.24
N GLN A 309 2.23 36.53 5.99
CA GLN A 309 3.10 36.15 7.10
C GLN A 309 2.88 37.07 8.28
N SER A 310 2.86 36.50 9.48
CA SER A 310 2.78 37.22 10.75
C SER A 310 3.63 36.50 11.78
N GLU A 311 4.02 37.21 12.83
CA GLU A 311 4.87 36.68 13.90
C GLU A 311 4.20 36.86 15.25
N PHE A 312 4.48 35.95 16.18
CA PHE A 312 4.12 36.09 17.59
C PHE A 312 5.21 35.47 18.48
N VAL A 313 5.28 35.89 19.69
CA VAL A 313 6.31 35.47 20.65
C VAL A 313 5.66 34.57 21.70
N VAL A 314 6.26 33.43 21.96
CA VAL A 314 5.98 32.58 23.10
C VAL A 314 7.12 32.78 24.08
N GLY A 315 6.80 33.31 25.27
CA GLY A 315 7.76 33.57 26.34
C GLY A 315 7.48 32.72 27.55
N ALA A 316 8.49 32.50 28.42
CA ALA A 316 8.27 31.98 29.74
C ALA A 316 7.41 32.95 30.53
N ASN A 317 6.27 32.51 31.04
CA ASN A 317 5.56 33.24 32.07
C ASN A 317 6.45 33.25 33.31
N HIS A 318 6.95 34.43 33.69
CA HIS A 318 7.62 34.67 34.96
C HIS A 318 6.64 34.73 36.09
#